data_ade865ef310563dc437e946106cd6cf2
#
_entry.id   ade865ef310563dc437e946106cd6cf2
#
_cell.length_a   1.000
_cell.length_b   1.000
_cell.length_c   1.000
_cell.angle_alpha   90.00
_cell.angle_beta   90.00
_cell.angle_gamma   90.00
#
_symmetry.space_group_name_H-M   'P 1'
#
loop_
_entity.id
_entity.type
_entity.pdbx_description
1 polymer ?
#
loop_
_entity_poly.entity_id
_entity_poly.type
_entity_poly.pdbx_seq_one_letter_code
_entity_poly.pdbx_strand_id
1 'polypeptide(L)'
;MTFEITRDAELSRRGNCVIAVNATKGPREMSVDFKKACMRQGSRITMNLEVSGLCETIRGEGSPDLNFTHQTEMVGRKSSYPSDRTIMIRVDKAASDLDRRLIDALKSPNARLTVHIIAEV
;
A
#
# COMPACT_ATOMS: atom_id res chain seq x y z
N MET A 1 -11.79 -4.35 4.63
CA MET A 1 -10.49 -5.00 4.82
C MET A 1 -9.44 -4.31 3.98
N THR A 2 -8.38 -3.92 4.64
CA THR A 2 -7.38 -3.05 4.06
C THR A 2 -5.98 -3.45 4.51
N PHE A 3 -4.97 -2.93 3.82
CA PHE A 3 -3.64 -2.76 4.38
C PHE A 3 -3.27 -1.28 4.30
N GLU A 4 -2.39 -0.83 5.17
CA GLU A 4 -1.98 0.57 5.20
C GLU A 4 -0.47 0.69 5.43
N ILE A 5 0.15 1.65 4.74
CA ILE A 5 1.54 2.04 4.92
C ILE A 5 1.54 3.54 5.18
N THR A 6 2.29 4.01 6.16
CA THR A 6 2.28 5.43 6.51
C THR A 6 3.69 6.02 6.62
N ARG A 7 3.81 7.30 6.30
CA ARG A 7 5.04 8.06 6.56
C ARG A 7 5.20 8.42 8.03
N ASP A 8 4.13 8.33 8.82
CA ASP A 8 4.19 8.65 10.24
C ASP A 8 5.19 7.73 10.95
N ALA A 9 5.88 8.28 11.94
CA ALA A 9 6.90 7.53 12.68
C ALA A 9 6.31 6.54 13.67
N GLU A 10 5.07 6.75 14.08
CA GLU A 10 4.44 5.94 15.10
C GLU A 10 3.07 5.47 14.67
N LEU A 11 2.73 4.24 15.08
CA LEU A 11 1.38 3.75 14.98
C LEU A 11 0.53 4.49 16.00
N SER A 12 -0.38 5.31 15.53
CA SER A 12 -1.41 5.86 16.39
C SER A 12 -2.42 4.73 16.69
N ARG A 13 -3.68 5.03 16.88
CA ARG A 13 -4.69 4.05 17.28
C ARG A 13 -5.29 3.24 16.13
N ARG A 14 -4.54 3.00 15.09
CA ARG A 14 -5.15 2.50 13.85
C ARG A 14 -5.38 1.01 13.79
N GLY A 15 -4.95 0.29 14.78
CA GLY A 15 -5.20 -1.14 14.80
C GLY A 15 -4.32 -1.93 13.84
N ASN A 16 -4.83 -3.08 13.39
CA ASN A 16 -4.02 -4.12 12.78
C ASN A 16 -3.79 -4.00 11.27
N CYS A 17 -4.35 -3.00 10.62
CA CYS A 17 -4.20 -2.88 9.18
C CYS A 17 -2.92 -2.15 8.74
N VAL A 18 -2.23 -1.48 9.65
CA VAL A 18 -0.99 -0.78 9.34
C VAL A 18 0.16 -1.78 9.38
N ILE A 19 0.82 -1.98 8.25
CA ILE A 19 1.91 -2.95 8.13
C ILE A 19 3.29 -2.31 8.19
N ALA A 20 3.41 -1.00 7.92
CA ALA A 20 4.69 -0.31 7.96
C ALA A 20 4.52 1.17 8.28
N VAL A 21 5.54 1.74 8.92
CA VAL A 21 5.64 3.15 9.29
C VAL A 21 6.92 3.74 8.67
N ASN A 22 7.10 5.04 8.80
CA ASN A 22 8.29 5.74 8.28
C ASN A 22 8.50 5.55 6.77
N ALA A 23 7.44 5.43 5.99
CA ALA A 23 7.57 5.30 4.55
C ALA A 23 8.26 6.54 3.97
N THR A 24 9.00 6.35 2.89
CA THR A 24 9.71 7.44 2.23
C THR A 24 8.81 8.34 1.41
N LYS A 25 7.64 7.83 1.00
CA LYS A 25 6.67 8.58 0.18
C LYS A 25 5.26 8.29 0.66
N GLY A 26 4.40 9.32 0.56
CA GLY A 26 2.95 9.16 0.63
C GLY A 26 2.33 9.24 -0.76
N PRO A 27 1.00 9.10 -0.87
CA PRO A 27 0.33 9.13 -2.19
C PRO A 27 0.63 10.39 -2.99
N ARG A 28 0.62 11.52 -2.34
CA ARG A 28 0.83 12.81 -2.98
C ARG A 28 2.19 12.91 -3.67
N GLU A 29 3.20 12.21 -3.16
CA GLU A 29 4.58 12.28 -3.64
C GLU A 29 4.90 11.29 -4.76
N MET A 30 3.97 10.45 -5.13
CA MET A 30 4.15 9.53 -6.26
C MET A 30 4.32 10.33 -7.55
N SER A 31 5.02 9.76 -8.53
CA SER A 31 5.24 10.45 -9.80
C SER A 31 3.91 10.69 -10.53
N VAL A 32 3.87 11.74 -11.32
CA VAL A 32 2.68 12.08 -12.10
C VAL A 32 2.30 10.93 -13.04
N ASP A 33 3.28 10.32 -13.69
CA ASP A 33 3.02 9.21 -14.61
C ASP A 33 2.44 8.00 -13.90
N PHE A 34 2.95 7.67 -12.72
CA PHE A 34 2.41 6.59 -11.91
C PHE A 34 0.96 6.86 -11.52
N LYS A 35 0.68 8.07 -11.03
CA LYS A 35 -0.68 8.46 -10.64
C LYS A 35 -1.65 8.36 -11.81
N LYS A 36 -1.23 8.84 -12.98
CA LYS A 36 -2.06 8.77 -14.19
C LYS A 36 -2.37 7.32 -14.56
N ALA A 37 -1.38 6.45 -14.50
CA ALA A 37 -1.58 5.04 -14.80
C ALA A 37 -2.57 4.40 -13.81
N CYS A 38 -2.44 4.69 -12.51
CA CYS A 38 -3.34 4.18 -11.48
C CYS A 38 -4.77 4.68 -11.64
N MET A 39 -4.94 5.87 -12.21
CA MET A 39 -6.25 6.49 -12.38
C MET A 39 -6.96 6.07 -13.66
N ARG A 40 -6.38 5.17 -14.44
CA ARG A 40 -7.05 4.65 -15.62
C ARG A 40 -7.98 3.51 -15.27
N GLN A 41 -9.15 3.52 -15.89
CA GLN A 41 -10.14 2.46 -15.72
C GLN A 41 -9.51 1.12 -16.10
N GLY A 42 -9.60 0.15 -15.21
CA GLY A 42 -9.12 -1.21 -15.47
C GLY A 42 -7.61 -1.38 -15.40
N SER A 43 -6.86 -0.38 -14.92
CA SER A 43 -5.42 -0.56 -14.71
C SER A 43 -5.17 -1.61 -13.63
N ARG A 44 -4.06 -2.33 -13.76
CA ARG A 44 -3.65 -3.33 -12.78
C ARG A 44 -2.49 -2.80 -11.98
N ILE A 45 -2.59 -2.93 -10.65
CA ILE A 45 -1.56 -2.44 -9.74
C ILE A 45 -1.02 -3.63 -8.97
N THR A 46 0.31 -3.77 -8.98
CA THR A 46 1.00 -4.84 -8.26
C THR A 46 1.92 -4.18 -7.23
N MET A 47 1.80 -4.62 -5.97
CA MET A 47 2.70 -4.18 -4.92
C MET A 47 3.52 -5.36 -4.44
N ASN A 48 4.84 -5.26 -4.58
CA ASN A 48 5.78 -6.25 -4.07
C ASN A 48 6.38 -5.76 -2.77
N LEU A 49 6.32 -6.60 -1.75
CA LEU A 49 6.84 -6.32 -0.41
C LEU A 49 8.00 -7.26 -0.14
N GLU A 50 9.09 -6.73 0.41
CA GLU A 50 10.22 -7.55 0.81
C GLU A 50 10.79 -7.08 2.14
N VAL A 51 10.99 -8.02 3.05
CA VAL A 51 11.67 -7.78 4.33
C VAL A 51 12.42 -9.03 4.73
N SER A 52 13.70 -8.89 5.09
CA SER A 52 14.54 -9.99 5.59
C SER A 52 14.51 -11.23 4.69
N GLY A 53 14.50 -11.05 3.37
CA GLY A 53 14.45 -12.13 2.40
C GLY A 53 13.08 -12.75 2.18
N LEU A 54 12.05 -12.29 2.90
CA LEU A 54 10.68 -12.74 2.71
C LEU A 54 9.98 -11.80 1.75
N CYS A 55 9.22 -12.36 0.80
CA CYS A 55 8.54 -11.59 -0.24
C CYS A 55 7.05 -11.88 -0.23
N GLU A 56 6.26 -10.85 -0.54
CA GLU A 56 4.82 -10.98 -0.69
C GLU A 56 4.38 -10.09 -1.84
N THR A 57 3.36 -10.50 -2.57
CA THR A 57 2.81 -9.71 -3.66
C THR A 57 1.33 -9.49 -3.44
N ILE A 58 0.91 -8.22 -3.54
CA ILE A 58 -0.49 -7.83 -3.47
C ILE A 58 -0.89 -7.29 -4.83
N ARG A 59 -1.98 -7.79 -5.40
CA ARG A 59 -2.50 -7.35 -6.69
C ARG A 59 -3.85 -6.70 -6.50
N GLY A 60 -4.06 -5.61 -7.22
CA GLY A 60 -5.32 -4.89 -7.20
C GLY A 60 -5.51 -4.10 -8.48
N GLU A 61 -6.41 -3.13 -8.42
CA GLU A 61 -6.80 -2.33 -9.58
C GLU A 61 -6.70 -0.85 -9.27
N GLY A 62 -6.50 -0.06 -10.32
CA GLY A 62 -6.66 1.37 -10.25
C GLY A 62 -8.09 1.78 -10.56
N SER A 63 -8.37 3.09 -10.46
CA SER A 63 -9.68 3.65 -10.72
C SER A 63 -9.57 5.13 -11.06
N PRO A 64 -10.42 5.65 -11.96
CA PRO A 64 -10.48 7.09 -12.21
C PRO A 64 -10.85 7.92 -10.99
N ASP A 65 -11.41 7.28 -9.97
CA ASP A 65 -11.85 7.97 -8.75
C ASP A 65 -10.74 8.15 -7.73
N LEU A 66 -9.56 7.56 -7.95
CA LEU A 66 -8.40 7.76 -7.07
C LEU A 66 -7.80 9.14 -7.32
N ASN A 67 -7.39 9.83 -6.26
CA ASN A 67 -6.83 11.18 -6.43
C ASN A 67 -5.42 11.39 -5.85
N PHE A 68 -4.91 10.45 -5.04
CA PHE A 68 -3.54 10.48 -4.54
C PHE A 68 -3.18 11.78 -3.82
N THR A 69 -4.09 12.35 -3.06
CA THR A 69 -3.85 13.65 -2.41
C THR A 69 -3.35 13.57 -0.97
N HIS A 70 -3.46 12.40 -0.34
CA HIS A 70 -3.04 12.27 1.06
C HIS A 70 -1.51 12.36 1.17
N GLN A 71 -1.04 13.05 2.21
CA GLN A 71 0.39 13.31 2.39
C GLN A 71 1.15 12.15 3.00
N THR A 72 0.51 11.36 3.87
CA THR A 72 1.23 10.38 4.69
C THR A 72 0.76 8.94 4.55
N GLU A 73 -0.52 8.70 4.31
CA GLU A 73 -1.09 7.35 4.38
C GLU A 73 -1.42 6.80 3.01
N MET A 74 -1.00 5.56 2.78
CA MET A 74 -1.32 4.80 1.58
C MET A 74 -2.14 3.59 2.00
N VAL A 75 -3.32 3.41 1.39
CA VAL A 75 -4.23 2.33 1.73
C VAL A 75 -4.58 1.51 0.50
N GLY A 76 -4.47 0.20 0.62
CA GLY A 76 -5.04 -0.74 -0.34
C GLY A 76 -6.33 -1.31 0.23
N ARG A 77 -7.38 -1.38 -0.59
CA ARG A 77 -8.70 -1.82 -0.14
C ARG A 77 -9.21 -3.00 -0.93
N LYS A 78 -9.78 -3.98 -0.24
CA LYS A 78 -10.51 -5.06 -0.93
C LYS A 78 -11.78 -4.54 -1.58
N SER A 79 -12.37 -3.49 -1.03
CA SER A 79 -13.51 -2.81 -1.65
C SER A 79 -13.03 -1.90 -2.78
N SER A 80 -13.96 -1.17 -3.39
CA SER A 80 -13.67 -0.16 -4.42
C SER A 80 -13.73 1.26 -3.88
N TYR A 81 -13.70 1.47 -2.57
CA TYR A 81 -13.86 2.79 -1.96
C TYR A 81 -12.68 3.71 -2.29
N PRO A 82 -12.90 4.88 -2.88
CA PRO A 82 -11.82 5.73 -3.38
C PRO A 82 -11.54 6.92 -2.46
N SER A 83 -11.02 6.69 -1.28
CA SER A 83 -10.63 7.81 -0.41
C SER A 83 -9.36 8.50 -0.94
N ASP A 84 -9.03 9.66 -0.37
CA ASP A 84 -7.84 10.43 -0.76
C ASP A 84 -6.52 9.71 -0.47
N ARG A 85 -6.54 8.69 0.36
CA ARG A 85 -5.38 7.87 0.70
C ARG A 85 -5.39 6.49 0.02
N THR A 86 -6.43 6.16 -0.73
CA THR A 86 -6.52 4.89 -1.44
C THR A 86 -5.62 4.93 -2.67
N ILE A 87 -4.71 3.96 -2.78
CA ILE A 87 -3.80 3.85 -3.91
C ILE A 87 -4.13 2.67 -4.83
N MET A 88 -4.89 1.70 -4.33
CA MET A 88 -5.36 0.58 -5.12
C MET A 88 -6.63 -0.01 -4.50
N ILE A 89 -7.51 -0.48 -5.34
CA ILE A 89 -8.78 -1.07 -4.95
C ILE A 89 -8.84 -2.54 -5.36
N ARG A 90 -9.82 -3.27 -4.86
CA ARG A 90 -10.05 -4.69 -5.16
C ARG A 90 -8.78 -5.51 -4.98
N VAL A 91 -8.04 -5.23 -3.91
CA VAL A 91 -6.81 -5.97 -3.63
C VAL A 91 -7.13 -7.42 -3.26
N ASP A 92 -6.25 -8.32 -3.63
CA ASP A 92 -6.41 -9.73 -3.32
C ASP A 92 -6.02 -10.08 -1.88
N LYS A 93 -5.28 -9.19 -1.21
CA LYS A 93 -4.82 -9.40 0.17
C LYS A 93 -4.95 -8.13 0.99
N ALA A 94 -5.53 -8.24 2.17
CA ALA A 94 -5.47 -7.21 3.20
C ALA A 94 -4.33 -7.56 4.18
N ALA A 95 -4.12 -6.73 5.19
CA ALA A 95 -3.04 -6.97 6.16
C ALA A 95 -3.13 -8.35 6.81
N SER A 96 -4.34 -8.80 7.16
CA SER A 96 -4.55 -10.09 7.78
C SER A 96 -4.26 -11.30 6.88
N ASP A 97 -4.18 -11.08 5.57
CA ASP A 97 -3.92 -12.15 4.60
C ASP A 97 -2.43 -12.35 4.32
N LEU A 98 -1.58 -11.46 4.81
CA LEU A 98 -0.15 -11.54 4.56
C LEU A 98 0.49 -12.69 5.34
N ASP A 99 1.57 -13.24 4.78
CA ASP A 99 2.32 -14.32 5.43
C ASP A 99 2.73 -13.90 6.84
N ARG A 100 2.43 -14.74 7.83
CA ARG A 100 2.71 -14.46 9.24
C ARG A 100 4.21 -14.22 9.46
N ARG A 101 5.08 -14.93 8.75
CA ARG A 101 6.53 -14.76 8.90
C ARG A 101 6.96 -13.35 8.48
N LEU A 102 6.34 -12.82 7.42
CA LEU A 102 6.62 -11.46 6.97
C LEU A 102 6.14 -10.45 8.01
N ILE A 103 4.95 -10.61 8.54
CA ILE A 103 4.41 -9.74 9.58
C ILE A 103 5.29 -9.78 10.83
N ASP A 104 5.73 -10.96 11.24
CA ASP A 104 6.60 -11.10 12.40
C ASP A 104 7.96 -10.41 12.17
N ALA A 105 8.51 -10.51 10.97
CA ALA A 105 9.75 -9.80 10.63
C ALA A 105 9.59 -8.28 10.71
N LEU A 106 8.41 -7.77 10.32
CA LEU A 106 8.14 -6.34 10.38
C LEU A 106 8.03 -5.78 11.81
N LYS A 107 7.87 -6.63 12.81
CA LYS A 107 7.81 -6.20 14.20
C LYS A 107 9.15 -5.79 14.76
N SER A 108 10.24 -6.18 14.13
CA SER A 108 11.58 -5.78 14.57
C SER A 108 11.76 -4.27 14.35
N PRO A 109 12.30 -3.53 15.36
CA PRO A 109 12.53 -2.10 15.20
C PRO A 109 13.58 -1.77 14.12
N ASN A 110 14.39 -2.73 13.72
CA ASN A 110 15.40 -2.56 12.68
C ASN A 110 14.96 -3.06 11.32
N ALA A 111 13.73 -3.55 11.21
CA ALA A 111 13.25 -4.08 9.94
C ALA A 111 13.10 -2.97 8.92
N ARG A 112 13.45 -3.30 7.66
CA ARG A 112 13.21 -2.43 6.52
C ARG A 112 12.33 -3.16 5.52
N LEU A 113 11.18 -2.57 5.24
CA LEU A 113 10.29 -3.08 4.21
C LEU A 113 10.57 -2.33 2.90
N THR A 114 10.96 -3.07 1.87
CA THR A 114 11.05 -2.52 0.53
C THR A 114 9.71 -2.70 -0.15
N VAL A 115 9.16 -1.60 -0.65
CA VAL A 115 7.87 -1.61 -1.33
C VAL A 115 8.09 -1.16 -2.77
N HIS A 116 7.72 -2.01 -3.72
CA HIS A 116 7.82 -1.72 -5.14
C HIS A 116 6.42 -1.81 -5.75
N ILE A 117 5.94 -0.72 -6.32
CA ILE A 117 4.58 -0.64 -6.86
C ILE A 117 4.65 -0.42 -8.36
N ILE A 118 3.92 -1.24 -9.11
CA ILE A 118 3.89 -1.19 -10.57
C ILE A 118 2.44 -1.02 -11.00
N ALA A 119 2.19 -0.04 -11.87
CA ALA A 119 0.88 0.16 -12.47
C ALA A 119 0.96 -0.13 -13.98
N GLU A 120 0.05 -0.98 -14.44
CA GLU A 120 -0.03 -1.36 -15.86
C GLU A 120 -1.40 -1.01 -16.42
N VAL A 121 -1.40 -0.34 -17.54
CA VAL A 121 -2.64 0.07 -18.21
C VAL A 121 -3.06 -0.90 -19.31
#